data_eede788087d3697fd53c4d23759b7f84
#
_entry.id   eede788087d3697fd53c4d23759b7f84
#
_cell.length_a   1.000
_cell.length_b   1.000
_cell.length_c   1.000
_cell.angle_alpha   90.00
_cell.angle_beta   90.00
_cell.angle_gamma   90.00
#
_symmetry.space_group_name_H-M   'P 1'
#
loop_
_entity.id
_entity.type
_entity.pdbx_description
1 polymer ?
#
loop_
_entity_poly.entity_id
_entity_poly.type
_entity_poly.pdbx_seq_one_letter_code
_entity_poly.pdbx_strand_id
1 'polypeptide(L)'
;MAFTPEESFNEEFDEFEVNAIEDEEAVTIAPSQTWRIDFANGRLSSAIIDGKEAVMQMAAIVTQTQRGRHYIYDEDFGVSADEIISSDLPNAIAVDEMAQEVAEAIEQDDRVESVVSVDVDITEGTATINPTIELVEDGSENEFESEEE
;
A
#
# COMPACT_ATOMS: atom_id res chain seq x y z
N MET A 1 45.57 41.18 -10.45
CA MET A 1 44.17 41.44 -10.12
C MET A 1 43.46 40.10 -9.91
N ALA A 2 43.29 39.76 -8.65
CA ALA A 2 42.63 38.50 -8.34
C ALA A 2 41.12 38.67 -8.37
N PHE A 3 40.48 38.14 -9.40
CA PHE A 3 39.05 37.93 -9.44
C PHE A 3 38.75 36.59 -8.81
N THR A 4 38.10 36.60 -7.63
CA THR A 4 37.61 35.39 -7.00
C THR A 4 36.12 35.34 -7.17
N PRO A 5 35.58 34.61 -8.17
CA PRO A 5 34.13 34.46 -8.38
C PRO A 5 33.46 33.59 -7.30
N GLU A 6 34.24 33.03 -6.41
CA GLU A 6 33.76 32.06 -5.40
C GLU A 6 32.97 32.72 -4.26
N GLU A 7 33.24 33.99 -3.90
CA GLU A 7 32.54 34.68 -2.81
C GLU A 7 31.08 35.06 -3.19
N SER A 8 30.83 35.46 -4.43
CA SER A 8 29.45 35.78 -4.87
C SER A 8 28.61 34.55 -5.20
N PHE A 9 29.23 33.42 -5.49
CA PHE A 9 28.57 32.18 -5.76
C PHE A 9 28.07 31.50 -4.47
N ASN A 10 28.83 31.59 -3.39
CA ASN A 10 28.45 30.99 -2.13
C ASN A 10 27.29 31.74 -1.43
N GLU A 11 27.17 33.06 -1.60
CA GLU A 11 26.04 33.81 -1.04
C GLU A 11 24.70 33.50 -1.72
N GLU A 12 24.66 33.29 -3.03
CA GLU A 12 23.45 32.86 -3.75
C GLU A 12 23.07 31.43 -3.44
N PHE A 13 24.04 30.56 -3.19
CA PHE A 13 23.80 29.15 -2.88
C PHE A 13 23.22 28.94 -1.48
N ASP A 14 23.70 29.72 -0.50
CA ASP A 14 23.23 29.70 0.89
C ASP A 14 21.76 30.21 1.00
N GLU A 15 21.37 31.24 0.24
CA GLU A 15 19.99 31.71 0.18
C GLU A 15 19.04 30.67 -0.48
N PHE A 16 19.54 29.93 -1.46
CA PHE A 16 18.75 28.89 -2.14
C PHE A 16 18.53 27.67 -1.25
N GLU A 17 19.53 27.26 -0.48
CA GLU A 17 19.39 26.14 0.46
C GLU A 17 18.44 26.46 1.63
N VAL A 18 18.46 27.65 2.16
CA VAL A 18 17.59 28.09 3.26
C VAL A 18 16.12 28.13 2.81
N ASN A 19 15.83 28.56 1.58
CA ASN A 19 14.49 28.57 1.04
C ASN A 19 13.96 27.16 0.67
N ALA A 20 14.85 26.23 0.35
CA ALA A 20 14.47 24.84 0.08
C ALA A 20 14.13 24.03 1.35
N ILE A 21 14.64 24.47 2.52
CA ILE A 21 14.39 23.81 3.82
C ILE A 21 13.07 24.30 4.45
N GLU A 22 12.58 25.48 4.08
CA GLU A 22 11.32 26.04 4.57
C GLU A 22 10.09 25.57 3.79
N ASP A 23 10.24 24.92 2.64
CA ASP A 23 9.15 24.18 2.03
C ASP A 23 8.89 22.92 2.88
N GLU A 24 7.90 23.02 3.77
CA GLU A 24 7.28 21.85 4.33
C GLU A 24 7.05 20.88 3.18
N GLU A 25 7.69 19.72 3.23
CA GLU A 25 7.41 18.64 2.27
C GLU A 25 5.91 18.38 2.33
N ALA A 26 5.18 19.03 1.44
CA ALA A 26 3.82 18.64 1.18
C ALA A 26 3.90 17.18 0.76
N VAL A 27 3.45 16.28 1.61
CA VAL A 27 3.35 14.86 1.29
C VAL A 27 2.49 14.78 0.05
N THR A 28 3.12 14.72 -1.10
CA THR A 28 2.44 14.59 -2.38
C THR A 28 2.02 13.14 -2.47
N ILE A 29 0.81 12.86 -2.01
CA ILE A 29 0.19 11.55 -2.22
C ILE A 29 0.10 11.34 -3.73
N ALA A 30 0.70 10.27 -4.20
CA ALA A 30 0.66 9.92 -5.62
C ALA A 30 -0.80 9.81 -6.10
N PRO A 31 -1.11 10.21 -7.34
CA PRO A 31 -2.46 10.08 -7.86
C PRO A 31 -2.93 8.64 -7.79
N SER A 32 -4.12 8.42 -7.25
CA SER A 32 -4.68 7.10 -6.99
C SER A 32 -5.47 6.51 -8.17
N GLN A 33 -5.63 7.27 -9.26
CA GLN A 33 -6.38 6.82 -10.43
C GLN A 33 -5.76 5.59 -11.09
N THR A 34 -6.58 4.59 -11.28
CA THR A 34 -6.19 3.35 -11.96
C THR A 34 -7.34 2.74 -12.74
N TRP A 35 -7.04 1.77 -13.59
CA TRP A 35 -8.05 1.00 -14.29
C TRP A 35 -8.70 -0.02 -13.36
N ARG A 36 -10.02 -0.13 -13.42
CA ARG A 36 -10.74 -1.18 -12.68
C ARG A 36 -10.38 -2.57 -13.22
N ILE A 37 -10.05 -3.47 -12.31
CA ILE A 37 -9.83 -4.88 -12.61
C ILE A 37 -11.14 -5.65 -12.37
N ASP A 38 -11.54 -6.41 -13.39
CA ASP A 38 -12.61 -7.42 -13.26
C ASP A 38 -11.95 -8.73 -12.82
N PHE A 39 -11.88 -8.98 -11.52
CA PHE A 39 -11.26 -10.18 -10.96
C PHE A 39 -12.00 -11.45 -11.33
N ALA A 40 -13.32 -11.39 -11.52
CA ALA A 40 -14.12 -12.55 -11.90
C ALA A 40 -13.78 -13.06 -13.29
N ASN A 41 -13.46 -12.17 -14.23
CA ASN A 41 -13.14 -12.49 -15.62
C ASN A 41 -11.64 -12.38 -15.93
N GLY A 42 -10.82 -11.96 -14.96
CA GLY A 42 -9.37 -11.84 -15.12
C GLY A 42 -8.95 -10.83 -16.18
N ARG A 43 -9.63 -9.69 -16.28
CA ARG A 43 -9.36 -8.67 -17.30
C ARG A 43 -9.48 -7.25 -16.77
N LEU A 44 -8.86 -6.31 -17.46
CA LEU A 44 -9.04 -4.89 -17.22
C LEU A 44 -10.38 -4.42 -17.80
N SER A 45 -11.10 -3.64 -17.02
CA SER A 45 -12.27 -2.90 -17.48
C SER A 45 -11.85 -1.57 -18.13
N SER A 46 -12.71 -0.98 -18.94
CA SER A 46 -12.51 0.38 -19.47
C SER A 46 -12.84 1.49 -18.45
N ALA A 47 -13.32 1.13 -17.27
CA ALA A 47 -13.64 2.08 -16.20
C ALA A 47 -12.38 2.49 -15.44
N ILE A 48 -12.28 3.78 -15.11
CA ILE A 48 -11.24 4.34 -14.23
C ILE A 48 -11.84 4.47 -12.84
N ILE A 49 -11.07 4.07 -11.84
CA ILE A 49 -11.40 4.19 -10.41
C ILE A 49 -10.36 5.07 -9.71
N ASP A 50 -10.75 5.66 -8.60
CA ASP A 50 -9.92 6.58 -7.83
C ASP A 50 -10.24 6.46 -6.33
N GLY A 51 -9.39 7.06 -5.51
CA GLY A 51 -9.56 7.15 -4.06
C GLY A 51 -9.75 5.80 -3.40
N LYS A 52 -10.78 5.70 -2.60
CA LYS A 52 -11.17 4.53 -1.81
C LYS A 52 -11.27 3.23 -2.64
N GLU A 53 -11.91 3.30 -3.79
CA GLU A 53 -12.10 2.16 -4.68
C GLU A 53 -10.77 1.65 -5.24
N ALA A 54 -9.84 2.56 -5.56
CA ALA A 54 -8.50 2.23 -6.01
C ALA A 54 -7.66 1.57 -4.90
N VAL A 55 -7.76 2.04 -3.66
CA VAL A 55 -7.07 1.42 -2.51
C VAL A 55 -7.60 0.03 -2.22
N MET A 56 -8.91 -0.17 -2.33
CA MET A 56 -9.50 -1.51 -2.18
C MET A 56 -9.04 -2.48 -3.25
N GLN A 57 -8.92 -2.01 -4.48
CA GLN A 57 -8.36 -2.82 -5.56
C GLN A 57 -6.89 -3.16 -5.31
N MET A 58 -6.10 -2.21 -4.82
CA MET A 58 -4.71 -2.45 -4.40
C MET A 58 -4.63 -3.50 -3.31
N ALA A 59 -5.45 -3.40 -2.26
CA ALA A 59 -5.50 -4.38 -1.19
C ALA A 59 -5.85 -5.79 -1.70
N ALA A 60 -6.80 -5.90 -2.64
CA ALA A 60 -7.15 -7.17 -3.28
C ALA A 60 -5.98 -7.75 -4.11
N ILE A 61 -5.22 -6.91 -4.81
CA ILE A 61 -4.02 -7.34 -5.54
C ILE A 61 -2.95 -7.85 -4.58
N VAL A 62 -2.66 -7.11 -3.51
CA VAL A 62 -1.66 -7.47 -2.50
C VAL A 62 -1.99 -8.82 -1.85
N THR A 63 -3.23 -9.01 -1.44
CA THR A 63 -3.67 -10.26 -0.77
C THR A 63 -3.66 -11.47 -1.69
N GLN A 64 -3.85 -11.28 -3.00
CA GLN A 64 -3.83 -12.36 -4.00
C GLN A 64 -2.45 -12.60 -4.60
N THR A 65 -1.46 -11.77 -4.28
CA THR A 65 -0.11 -11.91 -4.80
C THR A 65 0.77 -12.67 -3.79
N GLN A 66 1.32 -13.79 -4.21
CA GLN A 66 2.29 -14.53 -3.40
C GLN A 66 3.60 -13.76 -3.34
N ARG A 67 4.08 -13.49 -2.12
CA ARG A 67 5.33 -12.76 -1.88
C ARG A 67 6.53 -13.47 -2.53
N GLY A 68 7.40 -12.69 -3.15
CA GLY A 68 8.63 -13.20 -3.77
C GLY A 68 8.45 -14.03 -5.05
N ARG A 69 7.22 -14.20 -5.55
CA ARG A 69 6.94 -15.03 -6.72
C ARG A 69 7.14 -14.31 -8.05
N HIS A 70 6.98 -13.01 -8.05
CA HIS A 70 6.99 -12.18 -9.26
C HIS A 70 8.13 -11.16 -9.23
N TYR A 71 9.04 -11.22 -10.20
CA TYR A 71 10.21 -10.33 -10.30
C TYR A 71 9.85 -8.84 -10.54
N ILE A 72 8.62 -8.55 -10.94
CA ILE A 72 8.17 -7.16 -11.19
C ILE A 72 7.79 -6.42 -9.89
N TYR A 73 7.61 -7.15 -8.81
CA TYR A 73 7.29 -6.60 -7.50
C TYR A 73 8.51 -6.67 -6.58
N ASP A 74 8.56 -5.74 -5.63
CA ASP A 74 9.53 -5.79 -4.55
C ASP A 74 9.38 -7.06 -3.72
N GLU A 75 10.45 -7.46 -3.05
CA GLU A 75 10.49 -8.70 -2.24
C GLU A 75 9.44 -8.69 -1.12
N ASP A 76 9.05 -7.51 -0.65
CA ASP A 76 8.07 -7.32 0.42
C ASP A 76 6.62 -7.22 -0.09
N PHE A 77 6.40 -7.16 -1.40
CA PHE A 77 5.07 -7.05 -1.97
C PHE A 77 4.34 -8.38 -1.96
N GLY A 78 3.11 -8.39 -1.46
CA GLY A 78 2.27 -9.57 -1.38
C GLY A 78 2.27 -10.25 -0.01
N VAL A 79 1.69 -11.42 0.06
CA VAL A 79 1.48 -12.22 1.26
C VAL A 79 1.98 -13.65 1.04
N SER A 80 2.63 -14.25 2.05
CA SER A 80 3.12 -15.64 1.98
C SER A 80 2.03 -16.67 2.29
N ALA A 81 0.85 -16.49 1.69
CA ALA A 81 -0.35 -17.29 1.98
C ALA A 81 -0.13 -18.80 1.77
N ASP A 82 0.53 -19.19 0.69
CA ASP A 82 0.80 -20.61 0.38
C ASP A 82 1.67 -21.26 1.46
N GLU A 83 2.63 -20.54 2.01
CA GLU A 83 3.51 -21.05 3.06
C GLU A 83 2.77 -21.22 4.37
N ILE A 84 1.94 -20.25 4.75
CA ILE A 84 1.14 -20.28 5.97
C ILE A 84 0.10 -21.41 5.90
N ILE A 85 -0.62 -21.53 4.79
CA ILE A 85 -1.65 -22.58 4.60
C ILE A 85 -1.04 -23.98 4.59
N SER A 86 0.15 -24.14 4.01
CA SER A 86 0.85 -25.43 3.93
C SER A 86 1.67 -25.77 5.18
N SER A 87 1.78 -24.86 6.13
CA SER A 87 2.49 -25.08 7.39
C SER A 87 1.69 -26.04 8.31
N ASP A 88 2.43 -26.76 9.16
CA ASP A 88 1.85 -27.64 10.19
C ASP A 88 1.36 -26.85 11.44
N LEU A 89 1.12 -25.55 11.30
CA LEU A 89 0.66 -24.70 12.39
C LEU A 89 -0.79 -24.98 12.75
N PRO A 90 -1.14 -24.89 14.05
CA PRO A 90 -2.55 -24.87 14.44
C PRO A 90 -3.31 -23.77 13.73
N ASN A 91 -4.56 -24.05 13.32
CA ASN A 91 -5.37 -23.13 12.52
C ASN A 91 -5.48 -21.72 13.13
N ALA A 92 -5.61 -21.61 14.46
CA ALA A 92 -5.67 -20.32 15.16
C ALA A 92 -4.39 -19.49 14.97
N ILE A 93 -3.21 -20.13 14.98
CA ILE A 93 -1.92 -19.47 14.77
C ILE A 93 -1.76 -19.08 13.29
N ALA A 94 -2.13 -19.95 12.39
CA ALA A 94 -2.10 -19.66 10.95
C ALA A 94 -3.00 -18.46 10.57
N VAL A 95 -4.18 -18.36 11.17
CA VAL A 95 -5.08 -17.21 11.04
C VAL A 95 -4.44 -15.92 11.53
N ASP A 96 -3.84 -15.96 12.72
CA ASP A 96 -3.17 -14.78 13.30
C ASP A 96 -1.96 -14.33 12.48
N GLU A 97 -1.12 -15.26 12.02
CA GLU A 97 0.02 -14.94 11.13
C GLU A 97 -0.43 -14.36 9.80
N MET A 98 -1.46 -14.93 9.20
CA MET A 98 -2.04 -14.43 7.96
C MET A 98 -2.59 -13.01 8.13
N ALA A 99 -3.33 -12.76 9.20
CA ALA A 99 -3.90 -11.45 9.49
C ALA A 99 -2.81 -10.39 9.68
N GLN A 100 -1.75 -10.72 10.42
CA GLN A 100 -0.61 -9.83 10.62
C GLN A 100 0.12 -9.53 9.32
N GLU A 101 0.42 -10.53 8.53
CA GLU A 101 1.15 -10.37 7.27
C GLU A 101 0.34 -9.56 6.24
N VAL A 102 -0.97 -9.77 6.16
CA VAL A 102 -1.88 -8.97 5.34
C VAL A 102 -1.91 -7.51 5.77
N ALA A 103 -2.00 -7.25 7.08
CA ALA A 103 -1.98 -5.88 7.61
C ALA A 103 -0.67 -5.18 7.24
N GLU A 104 0.48 -5.79 7.48
CA GLU A 104 1.80 -5.24 7.15
C GLU A 104 1.95 -4.96 5.64
N ALA A 105 1.46 -5.86 4.80
CA ALA A 105 1.55 -5.71 3.35
C ALA A 105 0.67 -4.57 2.82
N ILE A 106 -0.51 -4.36 3.39
CA ILE A 106 -1.42 -3.27 3.00
C ILE A 106 -0.92 -1.92 3.52
N GLU A 107 -0.36 -1.87 4.73
CA GLU A 107 0.16 -0.65 5.35
C GLU A 107 1.40 -0.08 4.65
N GLN A 108 2.02 -0.80 3.73
CA GLN A 108 3.09 -0.27 2.89
C GLN A 108 2.62 0.78 1.87
N ASP A 109 1.33 0.88 1.60
CA ASP A 109 0.78 1.88 0.69
C ASP A 109 0.59 3.22 1.40
N ASP A 110 1.14 4.29 0.86
CA ASP A 110 1.12 5.65 1.44
C ASP A 110 -0.29 6.23 1.63
N ARG A 111 -1.30 5.68 0.97
CA ARG A 111 -2.71 6.08 1.08
C ARG A 111 -3.43 5.42 2.26
N VAL A 112 -2.81 4.41 2.85
CA VAL A 112 -3.34 3.68 4.01
C VAL A 112 -2.75 4.29 5.28
N GLU A 113 -3.61 4.76 6.18
CA GLU A 113 -3.18 5.23 7.50
C GLU A 113 -2.92 4.06 8.44
N SER A 114 -3.87 3.15 8.51
CA SER A 114 -3.74 1.92 9.30
C SER A 114 -4.69 0.82 8.82
N VAL A 115 -4.38 -0.40 9.19
CA VAL A 115 -5.31 -1.54 9.07
C VAL A 115 -5.93 -1.80 10.44
N VAL A 116 -7.22 -1.50 10.56
CA VAL A 116 -7.95 -1.60 11.83
C VAL A 116 -8.12 -3.05 12.27
N SER A 117 -8.46 -3.92 11.32
CA SER A 117 -8.62 -5.36 11.55
C SER A 117 -8.46 -6.14 10.26
N VAL A 118 -8.09 -7.39 10.36
CA VAL A 118 -8.11 -8.34 9.26
C VAL A 118 -8.85 -9.58 9.71
N ASP A 119 -9.98 -9.84 9.10
CA ASP A 119 -10.76 -11.04 9.35
C ASP A 119 -10.31 -12.15 8.38
N VAL A 120 -9.83 -13.25 8.94
CA VAL A 120 -9.26 -14.37 8.16
C VAL A 120 -9.98 -15.66 8.54
N ASP A 121 -10.48 -16.36 7.55
CA ASP A 121 -10.99 -17.72 7.69
C ASP A 121 -10.20 -18.68 6.77
N ILE A 122 -9.62 -19.71 7.36
CA ILE A 122 -8.89 -20.75 6.61
C ILE A 122 -9.70 -22.05 6.69
N THR A 123 -10.26 -22.42 5.56
CA THR A 123 -11.09 -23.62 5.41
C THR A 123 -10.66 -24.40 4.18
N GLU A 124 -10.37 -25.70 4.33
CA GLU A 124 -10.01 -26.61 3.25
C GLU A 124 -8.88 -26.14 2.33
N GLY A 125 -7.85 -25.47 2.91
CA GLY A 125 -6.71 -24.95 2.15
C GLY A 125 -6.99 -23.66 1.39
N THR A 126 -8.11 -23.01 1.67
CA THR A 126 -8.49 -21.72 1.13
C THR A 126 -8.58 -20.70 2.24
N ALA A 127 -7.92 -19.55 2.07
CA ALA A 127 -8.03 -18.43 2.97
C ALA A 127 -8.99 -17.37 2.40
N THR A 128 -9.97 -16.99 3.21
CA THR A 128 -10.85 -15.84 2.93
C THR A 128 -10.36 -14.69 3.81
N ILE A 129 -10.06 -13.55 3.20
CA ILE A 129 -9.41 -12.41 3.87
C ILE A 129 -10.25 -11.16 3.65
N ASN A 130 -10.65 -10.51 4.75
CA ASN A 130 -11.45 -9.29 4.74
C ASN A 130 -10.75 -8.23 5.61
N PRO A 131 -9.92 -7.34 5.03
CA PRO A 131 -9.29 -6.26 5.77
C PRO A 131 -10.24 -5.07 5.95
N THR A 132 -10.20 -4.45 7.12
CA THR A 132 -10.79 -3.14 7.40
C THR A 132 -9.69 -2.11 7.44
N ILE A 133 -9.72 -1.16 6.51
CA ILE A 133 -8.63 -0.23 6.24
C ILE A 133 -9.09 1.20 6.55
N GLU A 134 -8.25 1.94 7.26
CA GLU A 134 -8.38 3.38 7.46
C GLU A 134 -7.46 4.11 6.47
N LEU A 135 -8.02 5.05 5.73
CA LEU A 135 -7.28 5.81 4.74
C LEU A 135 -6.72 7.10 5.32
N VAL A 136 -5.55 7.50 4.85
CA VAL A 136 -5.01 8.84 5.11
C VAL A 136 -6.00 9.85 4.57
N GLU A 137 -6.55 10.67 5.46
CA GLU A 137 -7.60 11.60 5.08
C GLU A 137 -7.10 12.82 4.34
N ASP A 138 -7.77 13.08 3.23
CA ASP A 138 -7.91 14.39 2.63
C ASP A 138 -9.06 15.18 3.31
N GLY A 139 -9.21 15.05 4.63
CA GLY A 139 -10.18 15.77 5.43
C GLY A 139 -11.62 15.23 5.41
N SER A 140 -11.87 14.00 4.98
CA SER A 140 -13.18 13.35 5.03
C SER A 140 -13.12 11.98 5.70
N GLU A 141 -13.86 11.83 6.82
CA GLU A 141 -14.01 10.56 7.54
C GLU A 141 -14.74 9.52 6.69
N ASN A 142 -14.09 8.41 6.37
CA ASN A 142 -14.74 7.28 5.72
C ASN A 142 -14.24 5.96 6.32
N GLU A 143 -14.99 5.40 7.23
CA GLU A 143 -14.85 4.00 7.64
C GLU A 143 -15.19 3.08 6.45
N PHE A 144 -14.37 2.07 6.26
CA PHE A 144 -14.53 1.14 5.15
C PHE A 144 -14.81 -0.27 5.63
N GLU A 145 -16.02 -0.73 5.43
CA GLU A 145 -16.34 -2.16 5.46
C GLU A 145 -16.36 -2.70 4.02
N SER A 146 -15.47 -3.64 3.72
CA SER A 146 -15.58 -4.40 2.49
C SER A 146 -16.47 -5.60 2.75
N GLU A 147 -17.73 -5.53 2.38
CA GLU A 147 -18.57 -6.73 2.21
C GLU A 147 -18.27 -7.31 0.83
N GLU A 148 -17.56 -8.43 0.80
CA GLU A 148 -17.52 -9.29 -0.39
C GLU A 148 -18.56 -10.39 -0.25
N GLU A 149 -19.49 -10.38 -1.16
CA GLU A 149 -20.29 -11.56 -1.47
C GLU A 149 -19.57 -12.45 -2.49
#